data_aeeb438b039a7d3010f90dc18658d8e4
#
_entry.id   aeeb438b039a7d3010f90dc18658d8e4
#
_cell.length_a   1.000
_cell.length_b   1.000
_cell.length_c   1.000
_cell.angle_alpha   90.00
_cell.angle_beta   90.00
_cell.angle_gamma   90.00
#
_symmetry.space_group_name_H-M   'P 1'
#
loop_
_entity.id
_entity.type
_entity.pdbx_description
1 polymer ?
#
loop_
_entity_poly.entity_id
_entity_poly.type
_entity_poly.pdbx_seq_one_letter_code
_entity_poly.pdbx_strand_id
1 'polypeptide(L)'
;MTTTTQIFDYSKWTAQLPELSKKYQGASPYAHIVLENFLDPVVLRECIAEFNRLNETDGWINYKHYNEDKRGLNKIDLLPDTIRTTINELNSPAFLEWLSAITGIKNLQKDEGLEGGGIHQSTRGGFLNIHADFTVHPHHRNWQRRVNVLVYLNEDWKEDWGGKLELWDKKMKACEESVTPIFNCCVIFDTDADSYHGHPLPMTCPEGTYRRSIALYYYTIEENPYRRATYYQARPGDGSNKLLVKIDNALLSAYTALKGKLGANDKVVSKVLRFFSGKKK
;
A
#
# COMPACT_ATOMS: atom_id res chain seq x y z
N MET A 1 18.62 -30.05 12.85
CA MET A 1 18.53 -29.37 11.54
C MET A 1 17.36 -28.42 11.61
N THR A 2 17.64 -27.14 11.79
CA THR A 2 16.62 -26.10 11.71
C THR A 2 16.20 -25.99 10.25
N THR A 3 15.07 -26.55 9.90
CA THR A 3 14.43 -26.28 8.61
C THR A 3 14.16 -24.80 8.55
N THR A 4 14.96 -24.06 7.76
CA THR A 4 14.69 -22.66 7.47
C THR A 4 13.34 -22.62 6.74
N THR A 5 12.31 -22.10 7.38
CA THR A 5 10.98 -21.97 6.79
C THR A 5 11.11 -21.04 5.58
N GLN A 6 10.77 -21.54 4.40
CA GLN A 6 10.81 -20.75 3.16
C GLN A 6 9.60 -19.82 3.15
N ILE A 7 9.82 -18.51 3.26
CA ILE A 7 8.76 -17.49 3.32
C ILE A 7 8.01 -17.39 1.99
N PHE A 8 8.77 -17.29 0.88
CA PHE A 8 8.25 -17.23 -0.47
C PHE A 8 8.66 -18.48 -1.25
N ASP A 9 7.70 -19.23 -1.76
CA ASP A 9 7.97 -20.45 -2.53
C ASP A 9 8.35 -20.13 -3.98
N TYR A 10 9.66 -19.88 -4.19
CA TYR A 10 10.20 -19.60 -5.52
C TYR A 10 9.91 -20.71 -6.52
N SER A 11 9.92 -21.97 -6.09
CA SER A 11 9.67 -23.12 -6.97
C SER A 11 8.25 -23.07 -7.54
N LYS A 12 7.26 -22.90 -6.64
CA LYS A 12 5.84 -22.78 -6.98
C LYS A 12 5.59 -21.61 -7.93
N TRP A 13 6.10 -20.44 -7.56
CA TRP A 13 5.78 -19.21 -8.28
C TRP A 13 6.54 -19.03 -9.59
N THR A 14 7.79 -19.53 -9.67
CA THR A 14 8.56 -19.49 -10.92
C THR A 14 7.99 -20.46 -11.97
N ALA A 15 7.47 -21.60 -11.56
CA ALA A 15 6.82 -22.54 -12.48
C ALA A 15 5.59 -21.94 -13.20
N GLN A 16 4.96 -20.93 -12.59
CA GLN A 16 3.76 -20.27 -13.11
C GLN A 16 4.05 -18.94 -13.84
N LEU A 17 5.31 -18.47 -13.85
CA LEU A 17 5.69 -17.15 -14.36
C LEU A 17 5.11 -16.78 -15.74
N PRO A 18 5.15 -17.66 -16.79
CA PRO A 18 4.64 -17.29 -18.11
C PRO A 18 3.14 -16.94 -18.10
N GLU A 19 2.35 -17.69 -17.34
CA GLU A 19 0.92 -17.46 -17.20
C GLU A 19 0.63 -16.21 -16.35
N LEU A 20 1.29 -16.11 -15.21
CA LEU A 20 1.12 -14.98 -14.29
C LEU A 20 1.52 -13.66 -14.93
N SER A 21 2.63 -13.63 -15.67
CA SER A 21 3.08 -12.43 -16.38
C SER A 21 2.08 -11.99 -17.46
N LYS A 22 1.55 -12.94 -18.22
CA LYS A 22 0.50 -12.66 -19.22
C LYS A 22 -0.77 -12.11 -18.55
N LYS A 23 -1.19 -12.71 -17.42
CA LYS A 23 -2.35 -12.27 -16.66
C LYS A 23 -2.15 -10.86 -16.08
N TYR A 24 -0.98 -10.61 -15.49
CA TYR A 24 -0.62 -9.29 -14.93
C TYR A 24 -0.67 -8.20 -15.99
N GLN A 25 0.07 -8.39 -17.09
CA GLN A 25 0.21 -7.37 -18.14
C GLN A 25 -1.07 -7.13 -18.94
N GLY A 26 -1.94 -8.14 -19.04
CA GLY A 26 -3.23 -8.05 -19.75
C GLY A 26 -4.40 -7.58 -18.89
N ALA A 27 -4.19 -7.31 -17.61
CA ALA A 27 -5.27 -6.94 -16.70
C ALA A 27 -5.77 -5.49 -16.91
N SER A 28 -7.05 -5.28 -16.64
CA SER A 28 -7.73 -3.98 -16.63
C SER A 28 -8.14 -3.66 -15.17
N PRO A 29 -8.07 -2.39 -14.74
CA PRO A 29 -7.94 -1.13 -15.51
C PRO A 29 -6.48 -0.75 -15.82
N TYR A 30 -5.51 -1.39 -15.23
CA TYR A 30 -4.06 -1.31 -15.46
C TYR A 30 -3.42 -2.61 -15.04
N ALA A 31 -2.14 -2.82 -15.34
CA ALA A 31 -1.46 -4.07 -15.05
C ALA A 31 -1.53 -4.39 -13.55
N HIS A 32 -2.12 -5.53 -13.21
CA HIS A 32 -2.24 -6.02 -11.84
C HIS A 32 -2.48 -7.54 -11.81
N ILE A 33 -2.29 -8.12 -10.63
CA ILE A 33 -2.63 -9.51 -10.36
C ILE A 33 -3.00 -9.70 -8.89
N VAL A 34 -3.94 -10.60 -8.65
CA VAL A 34 -4.33 -11.07 -7.31
C VAL A 34 -3.84 -12.51 -7.15
N LEU A 35 -3.05 -12.77 -6.11
CA LEU A 35 -2.47 -14.08 -5.82
C LEU A 35 -2.92 -14.54 -4.44
N GLU A 36 -3.55 -15.70 -4.37
CA GLU A 36 -3.93 -16.33 -3.11
C GLU A 36 -2.84 -17.29 -2.64
N ASN A 37 -2.76 -17.53 -1.32
CA ASN A 37 -1.74 -18.38 -0.71
C ASN A 37 -0.33 -17.97 -1.17
N PHE A 38 -0.06 -16.67 -1.07
CA PHE A 38 1.13 -16.04 -1.63
C PHE A 38 2.41 -16.40 -0.89
N LEU A 39 2.37 -16.35 0.45
CA LEU A 39 3.51 -16.67 1.32
C LEU A 39 3.21 -17.91 2.17
N ASP A 40 4.20 -18.36 2.93
CA ASP A 40 4.00 -19.42 3.91
C ASP A 40 2.97 -18.99 4.97
N PRO A 41 1.87 -19.72 5.14
CA PRO A 41 0.81 -19.33 6.05
C PRO A 41 1.21 -19.40 7.53
N VAL A 42 2.21 -20.20 7.89
CA VAL A 42 2.72 -20.28 9.28
C VAL A 42 3.45 -18.98 9.60
N VAL A 43 4.34 -18.52 8.71
CA VAL A 43 5.06 -17.24 8.87
C VAL A 43 4.09 -16.06 8.95
N LEU A 44 3.05 -16.04 8.10
CA LEU A 44 2.08 -14.95 8.15
C LEU A 44 1.24 -14.93 9.43
N ARG A 45 0.94 -16.09 10.02
CA ARG A 45 0.28 -16.15 11.35
C ARG A 45 1.19 -15.66 12.46
N GLU A 46 2.49 -15.93 12.38
CA GLU A 46 3.46 -15.33 13.30
C GLU A 46 3.51 -13.80 13.13
N CYS A 47 3.48 -13.29 11.89
CA CYS A 47 3.34 -11.85 11.65
C CYS A 47 2.08 -11.28 12.31
N ILE A 48 0.93 -11.95 12.22
CA ILE A 48 -0.31 -11.52 12.89
C ILE A 48 -0.13 -11.50 14.41
N ALA A 49 0.49 -12.52 14.97
CA ALA A 49 0.78 -12.58 16.41
C ALA A 49 1.71 -11.43 16.86
N GLU A 50 2.68 -11.06 16.03
CA GLU A 50 3.55 -9.91 16.27
C GLU A 50 2.79 -8.59 16.17
N PHE A 51 1.93 -8.42 15.17
CA PHE A 51 1.03 -7.24 15.09
C PHE A 51 0.19 -7.07 16.36
N ASN A 52 -0.32 -8.16 16.94
CA ASN A 52 -1.14 -8.12 18.15
C ASN A 52 -0.35 -7.66 19.38
N ARG A 53 0.98 -7.74 19.36
CA ARG A 53 1.86 -7.31 20.44
C ARG A 53 2.37 -5.88 20.31
N LEU A 54 2.16 -5.25 19.14
CA LEU A 54 2.55 -3.86 18.91
C LEU A 54 1.66 -2.90 19.71
N ASN A 55 2.29 -2.04 20.49
CA ASN A 55 1.63 -1.03 21.29
C ASN A 55 1.41 0.29 20.54
N GLU A 56 0.55 1.14 21.03
CA GLU A 56 0.28 2.47 20.46
C GLU A 56 1.51 3.39 20.44
N THR A 57 2.50 3.12 21.30
CA THR A 57 3.75 3.90 21.42
C THR A 57 4.85 3.45 20.46
N ASP A 58 4.67 2.36 19.73
CA ASP A 58 5.72 1.70 18.93
C ASP A 58 6.06 2.42 17.61
N GLY A 59 5.82 3.71 17.54
CA GLY A 59 6.26 4.53 16.41
C GLY A 59 5.25 4.65 15.28
N TRP A 60 3.99 4.25 15.50
CA TRP A 60 2.91 4.39 14.54
C TRP A 60 2.75 5.83 14.03
N ILE A 61 2.54 5.96 12.73
CA ILE A 61 2.12 7.18 12.07
C ILE A 61 0.62 7.09 11.83
N ASN A 62 -0.13 8.02 12.40
CA ASN A 62 -1.57 8.08 12.21
C ASN A 62 -1.88 9.01 11.02
N TYR A 63 -2.40 8.45 9.96
CA TYR A 63 -2.89 9.18 8.80
C TYR A 63 -4.38 9.40 9.00
N LYS A 64 -4.75 10.61 9.42
CA LYS A 64 -6.14 10.98 9.69
C LYS A 64 -6.44 12.35 9.15
N HIS A 65 -7.04 12.38 7.97
CA HIS A 65 -7.53 13.60 7.31
C HIS A 65 -8.74 13.27 6.44
N TYR A 66 -9.19 14.23 5.64
CA TYR A 66 -10.42 14.07 4.85
C TYR A 66 -10.42 12.83 3.95
N ASN A 67 -9.26 12.45 3.40
CA ASN A 67 -9.17 11.36 2.44
C ASN A 67 -8.71 10.02 3.02
N GLU A 68 -8.29 9.96 4.29
CA GLU A 68 -7.90 8.69 4.91
C GLU A 68 -8.02 8.68 6.43
N ASP A 69 -8.34 7.49 6.96
CA ASP A 69 -8.24 7.15 8.39
C ASP A 69 -7.60 5.76 8.53
N LYS A 70 -6.28 5.75 8.67
CA LYS A 70 -5.46 4.55 8.84
C LYS A 70 -4.22 4.87 9.65
N ARG A 71 -3.46 3.83 10.04
CA ARG A 71 -2.12 3.99 10.60
C ARG A 71 -1.11 3.10 9.89
N GLY A 72 0.15 3.50 9.92
CA GLY A 72 1.28 2.74 9.36
C GLY A 72 2.50 2.80 10.26
N LEU A 73 3.36 1.79 10.14
CA LEU A 73 4.68 1.75 10.76
C LEU A 73 5.69 1.36 9.69
N ASN A 74 6.56 2.31 9.34
CA ASN A 74 7.50 2.20 8.23
C ASN A 74 8.98 2.23 8.68
N LYS A 75 9.25 2.16 9.98
CA LYS A 75 10.61 2.10 10.50
C LYS A 75 11.03 0.65 10.70
N ILE A 76 11.89 0.15 9.82
CA ILE A 76 12.32 -1.24 9.80
C ILE A 76 12.87 -1.70 11.16
N ASP A 77 13.60 -0.84 11.88
CA ASP A 77 14.19 -1.14 13.19
C ASP A 77 13.15 -1.29 14.32
N LEU A 78 11.93 -0.78 14.11
CA LEU A 78 10.83 -0.90 15.06
C LEU A 78 9.89 -2.07 14.73
N LEU A 79 10.07 -2.71 13.58
CA LEU A 79 9.28 -3.87 13.20
C LEU A 79 9.73 -5.11 13.96
N PRO A 80 8.81 -5.93 14.45
CA PRO A 80 9.10 -7.24 15.01
C PRO A 80 9.85 -8.16 14.02
N ASP A 81 10.52 -9.16 14.55
CA ASP A 81 11.49 -9.96 13.80
C ASP A 81 10.90 -10.71 12.61
N THR A 82 9.75 -11.36 12.78
CA THR A 82 9.12 -12.12 11.69
C THR A 82 8.60 -11.20 10.59
N ILE A 83 7.99 -10.06 10.96
CA ILE A 83 7.53 -9.05 10.01
C ILE A 83 8.73 -8.47 9.25
N ARG A 84 9.81 -8.12 9.95
CA ARG A 84 11.04 -7.60 9.33
C ARG A 84 11.68 -8.61 8.39
N THR A 85 11.75 -9.87 8.78
CA THR A 85 12.29 -10.96 7.95
C THR A 85 11.43 -11.17 6.70
N THR A 86 10.11 -11.12 6.84
CA THR A 86 9.17 -11.20 5.70
C THR A 86 9.38 -10.04 4.71
N ILE A 87 9.51 -8.83 5.20
CA ILE A 87 9.80 -7.65 4.36
C ILE A 87 11.16 -7.80 3.67
N ASN A 88 12.19 -8.26 4.38
CA ASN A 88 13.52 -8.48 3.82
C ASN A 88 13.50 -9.55 2.73
N GLU A 89 12.73 -10.63 2.88
CA GLU A 89 12.52 -11.62 1.84
C GLU A 89 11.90 -11.01 0.59
N LEU A 90 10.83 -10.23 0.73
CA LEU A 90 10.16 -9.53 -0.37
C LEU A 90 11.01 -8.39 -0.98
N ASN A 91 12.09 -7.99 -0.32
CA ASN A 91 13.10 -7.05 -0.79
C ASN A 91 14.41 -7.74 -1.23
N SER A 92 14.44 -9.09 -1.24
CA SER A 92 15.63 -9.84 -1.66
C SER A 92 15.88 -9.73 -3.17
N PRO A 93 17.12 -9.89 -3.62
CA PRO A 93 17.42 -9.92 -5.05
C PRO A 93 16.61 -10.97 -5.82
N ALA A 94 16.41 -12.15 -5.22
CA ALA A 94 15.63 -13.23 -5.83
C ALA A 94 14.17 -12.83 -6.02
N PHE A 95 13.55 -12.17 -5.03
CA PHE A 95 12.19 -11.67 -5.16
C PHE A 95 12.08 -10.55 -6.19
N LEU A 96 13.02 -9.63 -6.24
CA LEU A 96 13.06 -8.55 -7.24
C LEU A 96 13.20 -9.11 -8.67
N GLU A 97 13.97 -10.16 -8.85
CA GLU A 97 14.09 -10.86 -10.14
C GLU A 97 12.74 -11.49 -10.55
N TRP A 98 12.09 -12.21 -9.63
CA TRP A 98 10.76 -12.78 -9.85
C TRP A 98 9.71 -11.69 -10.14
N LEU A 99 9.70 -10.60 -9.36
CA LEU A 99 8.79 -9.47 -9.55
C LEU A 99 9.03 -8.78 -10.90
N SER A 100 10.30 -8.63 -11.31
CA SER A 100 10.64 -8.09 -12.63
C SER A 100 10.15 -9.01 -13.76
N ALA A 101 10.22 -10.31 -13.57
CA ALA A 101 9.75 -11.27 -14.58
C ALA A 101 8.22 -11.26 -14.72
N ILE A 102 7.48 -11.11 -13.61
CA ILE A 102 5.99 -11.05 -13.66
C ILE A 102 5.49 -9.73 -14.25
N THR A 103 6.10 -8.61 -13.85
CA THR A 103 5.68 -7.27 -14.27
C THR A 103 6.21 -6.87 -15.64
N GLY A 104 7.31 -7.46 -16.09
CA GLY A 104 8.05 -7.03 -17.27
C GLY A 104 8.92 -5.78 -17.03
N ILE A 105 8.92 -5.24 -15.82
CA ILE A 105 9.70 -4.04 -15.45
C ILE A 105 11.07 -4.46 -14.98
N LYS A 106 12.11 -4.02 -15.69
CA LYS A 106 13.51 -4.37 -15.38
C LYS A 106 14.10 -3.43 -14.34
N ASN A 107 15.15 -3.91 -13.65
CA ASN A 107 15.96 -3.13 -12.72
C ASN A 107 15.15 -2.51 -11.56
N LEU A 108 14.16 -3.24 -11.06
CA LEU A 108 13.40 -2.81 -9.89
C LEU A 108 14.32 -2.61 -8.68
N GLN A 109 14.11 -1.51 -7.98
CA GLN A 109 14.79 -1.15 -6.74
C GLN A 109 13.82 -1.29 -5.57
N LYS A 110 14.27 -1.92 -4.49
CA LYS A 110 13.57 -1.92 -3.19
C LYS A 110 13.71 -0.58 -2.50
N ASP A 111 12.78 -0.26 -1.63
CA ASP A 111 12.90 0.86 -0.70
C ASP A 111 13.26 0.36 0.70
N GLU A 112 14.50 0.55 1.12
CA GLU A 112 14.98 0.18 2.47
C GLU A 112 14.38 1.07 3.55
N GLY A 113 13.99 2.30 3.19
CA GLY A 113 13.36 3.27 4.10
C GLY A 113 11.86 3.04 4.29
N LEU A 114 11.25 2.15 3.51
CA LEU A 114 9.82 1.85 3.52
C LEU A 114 8.95 3.12 3.45
N GLU A 115 9.33 4.11 2.66
CA GLU A 115 8.65 5.42 2.59
C GLU A 115 7.20 5.27 2.13
N GLY A 116 6.27 5.52 3.05
CA GLY A 116 4.84 5.31 2.85
C GLY A 116 4.40 3.84 2.85
N GLY A 117 5.35 2.90 2.95
CA GLY A 117 5.14 1.45 3.02
C GLY A 117 5.26 0.89 4.44
N GLY A 118 5.73 -0.37 4.54
CA GLY A 118 5.86 -1.10 5.80
C GLY A 118 4.59 -1.84 6.18
N ILE A 119 4.15 -1.74 7.43
CA ILE A 119 2.90 -2.34 7.89
C ILE A 119 1.80 -1.29 8.05
N HIS A 120 0.61 -1.62 7.55
CA HIS A 120 -0.57 -0.77 7.65
C HIS A 120 -1.67 -1.44 8.45
N GLN A 121 -2.44 -0.63 9.18
CA GLN A 121 -3.60 -1.07 9.93
C GLN A 121 -4.71 -0.02 9.91
N SER A 122 -5.94 -0.49 9.67
CA SER A 122 -7.17 0.30 9.82
C SER A 122 -8.15 -0.45 10.72
N THR A 123 -8.99 0.30 11.43
CA THR A 123 -10.03 -0.23 12.32
C THR A 123 -11.41 0.02 11.75
N ARG A 124 -12.46 -0.34 12.49
CA ARG A 124 -13.84 0.07 12.21
C ARG A 124 -13.91 1.57 11.90
N GLY A 125 -14.60 1.95 10.84
CA GLY A 125 -14.70 3.33 10.37
C GLY A 125 -13.52 3.82 9.54
N GLY A 126 -12.40 3.08 9.52
CA GLY A 126 -11.23 3.41 8.72
C GLY A 126 -11.50 3.29 7.22
N PHE A 127 -10.84 4.13 6.44
CA PHE A 127 -10.99 4.20 4.98
C PHE A 127 -9.76 4.84 4.34
N LEU A 128 -9.65 4.68 3.02
CA LEU A 128 -8.68 5.37 2.19
C LEU A 128 -9.35 5.70 0.86
N ASN A 129 -9.64 6.97 0.62
CA ASN A 129 -10.29 7.42 -0.62
C ASN A 129 -9.47 7.05 -1.85
N ILE A 130 -10.16 6.97 -2.99
CA ILE A 130 -9.53 6.61 -4.25
C ILE A 130 -8.47 7.66 -4.59
N HIS A 131 -7.27 7.19 -4.89
CA HIS A 131 -6.11 8.02 -5.17
C HIS A 131 -5.19 7.31 -6.16
N ALA A 132 -4.31 8.09 -6.76
CA ALA A 132 -3.10 7.59 -7.38
C ALA A 132 -1.91 8.04 -6.52
N ASP A 133 -0.97 7.15 -6.29
CA ASP A 133 0.18 7.35 -5.41
C ASP A 133 1.13 8.47 -5.87
N PHE A 134 1.99 8.93 -4.97
CA PHE A 134 3.14 9.75 -5.36
C PHE A 134 4.04 8.96 -6.32
N THR A 135 4.56 9.65 -7.32
CA THR A 135 5.24 8.98 -8.44
C THR A 135 6.76 8.92 -8.31
N VAL A 136 7.36 9.76 -7.46
CA VAL A 136 8.82 9.80 -7.26
C VAL A 136 9.14 9.73 -5.79
N HIS A 137 10.11 8.87 -5.43
CA HIS A 137 10.55 8.69 -4.06
C HIS A 137 10.95 10.03 -3.41
N PRO A 138 10.49 10.37 -2.19
CA PRO A 138 10.76 11.67 -1.57
C PRO A 138 12.25 11.96 -1.36
N HIS A 139 13.05 10.95 -1.06
CA HIS A 139 14.48 11.08 -0.74
C HIS A 139 15.41 10.73 -1.91
N HIS A 140 14.91 10.02 -2.94
CA HIS A 140 15.65 9.65 -4.14
C HIS A 140 15.00 10.29 -5.37
N ARG A 141 15.54 11.45 -5.80
CA ARG A 141 14.90 12.30 -6.81
C ARG A 141 14.75 11.68 -8.19
N ASN A 142 15.50 10.65 -8.49
CA ASN A 142 15.51 9.90 -9.74
C ASN A 142 14.84 8.52 -9.63
N TRP A 143 14.22 8.18 -8.49
CA TRP A 143 13.51 6.92 -8.32
C TRP A 143 12.03 7.09 -8.66
N GLN A 144 11.64 6.54 -9.80
CA GLN A 144 10.25 6.49 -10.25
C GLN A 144 9.55 5.29 -9.61
N ARG A 145 8.44 5.51 -8.91
CA ARG A 145 7.62 4.43 -8.36
C ARG A 145 6.96 3.65 -9.49
N ARG A 146 7.00 2.33 -9.43
CA ARG A 146 6.54 1.46 -10.51
C ARG A 146 5.53 0.40 -10.07
N VAL A 147 5.75 -0.22 -8.92
CA VAL A 147 4.95 -1.37 -8.50
C VAL A 147 4.62 -1.28 -7.02
N ASN A 148 3.38 -1.59 -6.67
CA ASN A 148 2.95 -1.87 -5.31
C ASN A 148 2.75 -3.37 -5.12
N VAL A 149 3.18 -3.87 -3.96
CA VAL A 149 2.90 -5.22 -3.47
C VAL A 149 2.20 -5.10 -2.13
N LEU A 150 0.96 -5.56 -2.04
CA LEU A 150 0.17 -5.54 -0.82
C LEU A 150 -0.14 -6.98 -0.39
N VAL A 151 0.32 -7.40 0.78
CA VAL A 151 0.02 -8.72 1.36
C VAL A 151 -0.92 -8.54 2.54
N TYR A 152 -2.11 -9.13 2.46
CA TYR A 152 -3.14 -9.02 3.49
C TYR A 152 -3.01 -10.10 4.56
N LEU A 153 -3.31 -9.71 5.80
CA LEU A 153 -3.11 -10.50 7.03
C LEU A 153 -4.42 -10.70 7.82
N ASN A 154 -5.56 -10.76 7.15
CA ASN A 154 -6.86 -10.72 7.82
C ASN A 154 -7.56 -12.07 7.73
N GLU A 155 -7.35 -12.93 8.75
CA GLU A 155 -8.10 -14.17 8.90
C GLU A 155 -9.59 -13.89 9.13
N ASP A 156 -10.45 -14.74 8.60
CA ASP A 156 -11.92 -14.68 8.75
C ASP A 156 -12.57 -13.34 8.33
N TRP A 157 -11.91 -12.56 7.44
CA TRP A 157 -12.45 -11.31 6.94
C TRP A 157 -13.74 -11.53 6.16
N LYS A 158 -14.80 -10.85 6.54
CA LYS A 158 -16.10 -10.93 5.88
C LYS A 158 -16.27 -9.82 4.85
N GLU A 159 -16.93 -10.16 3.74
CA GLU A 159 -17.14 -9.21 2.64
C GLU A 159 -17.95 -7.98 3.04
N ASP A 160 -18.95 -8.18 3.90
CA ASP A 160 -19.84 -7.13 4.40
C ASP A 160 -19.16 -6.15 5.38
N TRP A 161 -17.93 -6.46 5.82
CA TRP A 161 -17.13 -5.53 6.62
C TRP A 161 -16.49 -4.40 5.79
N GLY A 162 -16.55 -4.50 4.47
CA GLY A 162 -15.94 -3.54 3.56
C GLY A 162 -14.41 -3.66 3.49
N GLY A 163 -13.72 -2.55 3.26
CA GLY A 163 -12.25 -2.51 3.19
C GLY A 163 -11.66 -3.20 1.96
N LYS A 164 -12.47 -3.54 0.94
CA LYS A 164 -12.01 -4.08 -0.35
C LYS A 164 -11.08 -3.08 -1.02
N LEU A 165 -9.99 -3.57 -1.59
CA LEU A 165 -9.17 -2.76 -2.47
C LEU A 165 -9.90 -2.61 -3.80
N GLU A 166 -10.26 -1.38 -4.15
CA GLU A 166 -10.87 -1.04 -5.43
C GLU A 166 -9.80 -0.54 -6.40
N LEU A 167 -9.81 -1.04 -7.64
CA LEU A 167 -9.02 -0.53 -8.75
C LEU A 167 -9.97 0.10 -9.77
N TRP A 168 -9.75 1.37 -10.07
CA TRP A 168 -10.66 2.18 -10.89
C TRP A 168 -10.07 2.46 -12.26
N ASP A 169 -10.94 2.60 -13.26
CA ASP A 169 -10.51 3.02 -14.60
C ASP A 169 -9.83 4.40 -14.56
N LYS A 170 -8.92 4.62 -15.51
CA LYS A 170 -8.10 5.84 -15.60
C LYS A 170 -8.91 7.15 -15.71
N LYS A 171 -10.18 7.07 -16.06
CA LYS A 171 -11.11 8.21 -16.18
C LYS A 171 -12.02 8.35 -14.96
N MET A 172 -11.84 7.50 -13.94
CA MET A 172 -12.65 7.49 -12.72
C MET A 172 -14.17 7.32 -12.97
N LYS A 173 -14.54 6.50 -13.93
CA LYS A 173 -15.95 6.24 -14.27
C LYS A 173 -16.49 5.03 -13.56
N ALA A 174 -15.68 3.99 -13.40
CA ALA A 174 -16.08 2.72 -12.80
C ALA A 174 -14.94 2.09 -12.00
N CYS A 175 -15.30 1.37 -10.93
CA CYS A 175 -14.44 0.39 -10.30
C CYS A 175 -14.48 -0.87 -11.15
N GLU A 176 -13.31 -1.29 -11.69
CA GLU A 176 -13.23 -2.45 -12.59
C GLU A 176 -12.80 -3.72 -11.85
N GLU A 177 -12.06 -3.57 -10.74
CA GLU A 177 -11.63 -4.69 -9.90
C GLU A 177 -11.84 -4.34 -8.42
N SER A 178 -12.27 -5.31 -7.62
CA SER A 178 -12.51 -5.15 -6.19
C SER A 178 -12.06 -6.38 -5.41
N VAL A 179 -10.99 -6.24 -4.65
CA VAL A 179 -10.30 -7.35 -3.96
C VAL A 179 -10.60 -7.32 -2.47
N THR A 180 -11.20 -8.39 -1.97
CA THR A 180 -11.40 -8.59 -0.52
C THR A 180 -10.04 -8.81 0.15
N PRO A 181 -9.71 -8.09 1.24
CA PRO A 181 -8.40 -8.17 1.87
C PRO A 181 -8.26 -9.40 2.79
N ILE A 182 -8.47 -10.60 2.25
CA ILE A 182 -8.41 -11.86 3.01
C ILE A 182 -6.98 -12.27 3.33
N PHE A 183 -6.83 -13.15 4.31
CA PHE A 183 -5.55 -13.70 4.74
C PHE A 183 -4.77 -14.32 3.57
N ASN A 184 -3.48 -13.97 3.50
CA ASN A 184 -2.55 -14.50 2.50
C ASN A 184 -2.92 -14.20 1.04
N CYS A 185 -3.75 -13.18 0.82
CA CYS A 185 -3.99 -12.60 -0.48
C CYS A 185 -2.96 -11.50 -0.75
N CYS A 186 -2.29 -11.58 -1.89
CA CYS A 186 -1.37 -10.55 -2.37
C CYS A 186 -1.93 -9.87 -3.60
N VAL A 187 -1.88 -8.55 -3.63
CA VAL A 187 -2.20 -7.76 -4.82
C VAL A 187 -0.93 -7.04 -5.28
N ILE A 188 -0.54 -7.31 -6.51
CA ILE A 188 0.58 -6.64 -7.18
C ILE A 188 -0.01 -5.78 -8.30
N PHE A 189 0.34 -4.50 -8.36
CA PHE A 189 -0.18 -3.60 -9.40
C PHE A 189 0.80 -2.49 -9.76
N ASP A 190 0.73 -2.07 -11.02
CA ASP A 190 1.49 -0.93 -11.53
C ASP A 190 1.03 0.37 -10.90
N THR A 191 1.99 1.24 -10.58
CA THR A 191 1.75 2.60 -10.11
C THR A 191 2.19 3.61 -11.13
N ASP A 192 1.18 4.25 -11.71
CA ASP A 192 1.30 5.31 -12.70
C ASP A 192 0.60 6.59 -12.20
N ALA A 193 0.61 7.62 -13.05
CA ALA A 193 -0.09 8.86 -12.76
C ALA A 193 -1.62 8.68 -12.58
N ASP A 194 -2.18 7.61 -13.09
CA ASP A 194 -3.62 7.34 -13.15
C ASP A 194 -4.01 5.92 -12.71
N SER A 195 -3.13 5.24 -11.97
CA SER A 195 -3.45 3.95 -11.32
C SER A 195 -4.29 4.21 -10.05
N TYR A 196 -5.55 4.52 -10.26
CA TYR A 196 -6.48 4.90 -9.18
C TYR A 196 -6.93 3.70 -8.36
N HIS A 197 -6.69 3.75 -7.05
CA HIS A 197 -7.04 2.68 -6.12
C HIS A 197 -7.34 3.22 -4.72
N GLY A 198 -7.95 2.36 -3.88
CA GLY A 198 -8.27 2.71 -2.49
C GLY A 198 -9.25 1.72 -1.87
N HIS A 199 -9.72 2.03 -0.66
CA HIS A 199 -10.86 1.38 0.00
C HIS A 199 -11.74 2.47 0.61
N PRO A 200 -12.56 3.13 -0.22
CA PRO A 200 -13.15 4.43 0.09
C PRO A 200 -14.33 4.38 1.06
N LEU A 201 -14.90 3.19 1.30
CA LEU A 201 -16.01 3.04 2.23
C LEU A 201 -15.50 2.78 3.64
N PRO A 202 -16.01 3.51 4.65
CA PRO A 202 -15.72 3.23 6.04
C PRO A 202 -16.05 1.78 6.40
N MET A 203 -15.10 1.08 7.00
CA MET A 203 -15.27 -0.32 7.36
C MET A 203 -16.27 -0.50 8.50
N THR A 204 -17.05 -1.59 8.43
CA THR A 204 -18.09 -1.97 9.38
C THR A 204 -17.72 -3.16 10.25
N CYS A 205 -16.47 -3.62 10.18
CA CYS A 205 -15.99 -4.73 10.99
C CYS A 205 -16.21 -4.51 12.49
N PRO A 206 -16.32 -5.58 13.31
CA PRO A 206 -16.46 -5.46 14.76
C PRO A 206 -15.31 -4.65 15.39
N GLU A 207 -15.58 -4.06 16.55
CA GLU A 207 -14.52 -3.42 17.34
C GLU A 207 -13.46 -4.46 17.72
N GLY A 208 -12.19 -4.02 17.71
CA GLY A 208 -11.05 -4.91 17.92
C GLY A 208 -10.63 -5.73 16.69
N THR A 209 -11.40 -5.66 15.60
CA THR A 209 -11.01 -6.23 14.31
C THR A 209 -10.25 -5.20 13.48
N TYR A 210 -9.20 -5.67 12.81
CA TYR A 210 -8.28 -4.81 12.06
C TYR A 210 -8.12 -5.30 10.63
N ARG A 211 -8.10 -4.36 9.68
CA ARG A 211 -7.62 -4.58 8.32
C ARG A 211 -6.12 -4.31 8.29
N ARG A 212 -5.32 -5.36 8.14
CA ARG A 212 -3.86 -5.31 8.19
C ARG A 212 -3.25 -5.72 6.87
N SER A 213 -2.13 -5.08 6.52
CA SER A 213 -1.33 -5.46 5.37
C SER A 213 0.14 -5.13 5.57
N ILE A 214 1.00 -5.87 4.87
CA ILE A 214 2.36 -5.46 4.53
C ILE A 214 2.25 -4.79 3.17
N ALA A 215 2.80 -3.58 3.03
CA ALA A 215 2.77 -2.78 1.81
C ALA A 215 4.20 -2.42 1.40
N LEU A 216 4.63 -2.84 0.22
CA LEU A 216 5.95 -2.56 -0.30
C LEU A 216 5.86 -1.89 -1.67
N TYR A 217 6.80 -0.98 -1.92
CA TYR A 217 6.85 -0.17 -3.12
C TYR A 217 8.19 -0.36 -3.80
N TYR A 218 8.13 -0.53 -5.12
CA TYR A 218 9.33 -0.78 -5.92
C TYR A 218 9.46 0.28 -7.00
N TYR A 219 10.70 0.64 -7.29
CA TYR A 219 11.07 1.79 -8.09
C TYR A 219 11.96 1.39 -9.25
N THR A 220 12.08 2.27 -10.24
CA THR A 220 13.16 2.25 -11.23
C THR A 220 13.95 3.55 -11.15
N ILE A 221 15.21 3.52 -11.55
CA ILE A 221 16.03 4.73 -11.66
C ILE A 221 15.82 5.33 -13.04
N GLU A 222 15.35 6.58 -13.09
CA GLU A 222 15.01 7.28 -14.32
C GLU A 222 15.80 8.60 -14.40
N GLU A 223 16.20 9.01 -15.59
CA GLU A 223 16.88 10.30 -15.80
C GLU A 223 15.91 11.47 -15.58
N ASN A 224 14.68 11.33 -16.05
CA ASN A 224 13.64 12.37 -15.99
C ASN A 224 12.33 11.81 -15.42
N PRO A 225 12.27 11.51 -14.12
CA PRO A 225 11.08 10.95 -13.52
C PRO A 225 9.92 11.94 -13.50
N TYR A 226 8.72 11.47 -13.80
CA TYR A 226 7.50 12.28 -13.68
C TYR A 226 7.12 12.45 -12.22
N ARG A 227 7.23 13.69 -11.69
CA ARG A 227 6.99 13.99 -10.28
C ARG A 227 5.57 14.49 -10.03
N ARG A 228 4.85 13.75 -9.20
CA ARG A 228 3.56 14.15 -8.64
C ARG A 228 3.42 13.61 -7.23
N ALA A 229 2.78 14.39 -6.33
CA ALA A 229 2.35 13.92 -5.02
C ALA A 229 1.17 12.95 -5.14
N THR A 230 0.84 12.23 -4.07
CA THR A 230 -0.42 11.47 -3.97
C THR A 230 -1.59 12.38 -4.34
N TYR A 231 -2.46 11.88 -5.21
CA TYR A 231 -3.57 12.65 -5.76
C TYR A 231 -4.88 11.90 -5.59
N TYR A 232 -5.76 12.43 -4.76
CA TYR A 232 -7.07 11.86 -4.48
C TYR A 232 -8.09 12.26 -5.53
N GLN A 233 -8.98 11.32 -5.86
CA GLN A 233 -10.07 11.53 -6.82
C GLN A 233 -11.42 11.22 -6.19
N ALA A 234 -12.39 12.10 -6.44
CA ALA A 234 -13.77 11.84 -6.05
C ALA A 234 -14.42 10.86 -7.02
N ARG A 235 -15.15 9.89 -6.48
CA ARG A 235 -15.94 8.95 -7.27
C ARG A 235 -17.16 9.64 -7.91
N PRO A 236 -17.77 9.05 -8.93
CA PRO A 236 -18.98 9.61 -9.57
C PRO A 236 -20.11 9.92 -8.58
N GLY A 237 -20.28 9.10 -7.54
CA GLY A 237 -21.33 9.23 -6.51
C GLY A 237 -21.02 10.19 -5.36
N ASP A 238 -19.82 10.76 -5.26
CA ASP A 238 -19.41 11.56 -4.09
C ASP A 238 -19.96 13.00 -4.05
N GLY A 239 -20.75 13.41 -5.05
CA GLY A 239 -21.51 14.66 -5.05
C GLY A 239 -20.68 15.91 -4.73
N SER A 240 -21.13 16.71 -3.75
CA SER A 240 -20.47 17.94 -3.29
C SER A 240 -19.10 17.71 -2.61
N ASN A 241 -18.79 16.50 -2.21
CA ASN A 241 -17.51 16.14 -1.59
C ASN A 241 -16.31 16.33 -2.55
N LYS A 242 -16.57 16.45 -3.86
CA LYS A 242 -15.53 16.75 -4.87
C LYS A 242 -14.72 18.01 -4.54
N LEU A 243 -15.36 19.02 -3.93
CA LEU A 243 -14.65 20.24 -3.54
C LEU A 243 -13.69 19.99 -2.37
N LEU A 244 -14.09 19.20 -1.40
CA LEU A 244 -13.25 18.86 -0.25
C LEU A 244 -12.04 18.03 -0.66
N VAL A 245 -12.18 17.08 -1.58
CA VAL A 245 -11.08 16.33 -2.17
C VAL A 245 -10.08 17.26 -2.85
N LYS A 246 -10.55 18.27 -3.61
CA LYS A 246 -9.68 19.26 -4.26
C LYS A 246 -8.90 20.12 -3.27
N ILE A 247 -9.54 20.55 -2.18
CA ILE A 247 -8.90 21.34 -1.12
C ILE A 247 -7.82 20.51 -0.45
N ASP A 248 -8.11 19.27 -0.10
CA ASP A 248 -7.15 18.37 0.54
C ASP A 248 -5.94 18.08 -0.39
N ASN A 249 -6.18 17.84 -1.68
CA ASN A 249 -5.10 17.71 -2.68
C ASN A 249 -4.20 18.93 -2.75
N ALA A 250 -4.76 20.15 -2.69
CA ALA A 250 -3.99 21.39 -2.70
C ALA A 250 -3.12 21.51 -1.45
N LEU A 251 -3.65 21.16 -0.27
CA LEU A 251 -2.91 21.15 0.99
C LEU A 251 -1.78 20.12 0.97
N LEU A 252 -2.05 18.90 0.48
CA LEU A 252 -1.03 17.86 0.34
C LEU A 252 0.08 18.25 -0.64
N SER A 253 -0.27 18.88 -1.76
CA SER A 253 0.70 19.35 -2.75
C SER A 253 1.59 20.43 -2.18
N ALA A 254 1.02 21.41 -1.48
CA ALA A 254 1.77 22.47 -0.81
C ALA A 254 2.71 21.90 0.27
N TYR A 255 2.21 20.92 1.02
CA TYR A 255 2.99 20.20 2.02
C TYR A 255 4.17 19.44 1.40
N THR A 256 3.93 18.64 0.34
CA THR A 256 4.98 17.87 -0.34
C THR A 256 6.08 18.78 -0.87
N ALA A 257 5.72 19.97 -1.36
CA ALA A 257 6.67 20.99 -1.78
C ALA A 257 7.51 21.54 -0.61
N LEU A 258 6.91 21.73 0.57
CA LEU A 258 7.62 22.14 1.80
C LEU A 258 8.50 21.02 2.38
N LYS A 259 8.03 19.79 2.42
CA LYS A 259 8.79 18.61 2.89
C LYS A 259 10.07 18.47 2.07
N GLY A 260 9.99 18.62 0.74
CA GLY A 260 11.14 18.54 -0.15
C GLY A 260 12.18 19.68 0.06
N LYS A 261 11.78 20.81 0.65
CA LYS A 261 12.67 21.94 0.96
C LYS A 261 13.23 21.92 2.39
N LEU A 262 12.50 21.38 3.35
CA LEU A 262 12.80 21.52 4.79
C LEU A 262 13.19 20.22 5.48
N GLY A 263 13.15 19.06 4.80
CA GLY A 263 13.46 17.75 5.42
C GLY A 263 12.50 17.37 6.56
N ALA A 264 11.26 17.84 6.55
CA ALA A 264 10.31 17.68 7.64
C ALA A 264 9.81 16.24 7.77
N ASN A 265 9.68 15.77 9.02
CA ASN A 265 9.28 14.40 9.38
C ASN A 265 7.74 14.22 9.30
N ASP A 266 7.26 13.05 8.86
CA ASP A 266 5.84 12.72 8.68
C ASP A 266 4.97 12.90 9.95
N LYS A 267 5.56 12.83 11.14
CA LYS A 267 4.88 13.15 12.41
C LYS A 267 4.44 14.61 12.52
N VAL A 268 5.17 15.53 11.92
CA VAL A 268 4.81 16.97 11.91
C VAL A 268 3.64 17.22 10.97
N VAL A 269 3.59 16.47 9.87
CA VAL A 269 2.52 16.50 8.86
C VAL A 269 1.19 16.10 9.43
N SER A 270 1.16 14.90 10.02
CA SER A 270 -0.09 14.36 10.57
C SER A 270 -0.66 15.30 11.63
N LYS A 271 0.22 16.03 12.35
CA LYS A 271 -0.19 17.08 13.32
C LYS A 271 -0.84 18.29 12.64
N VAL A 272 -0.25 18.76 11.54
CA VAL A 272 -0.75 19.94 10.79
C VAL A 272 -2.06 19.60 10.07
N LEU A 273 -2.13 18.45 9.41
CA LEU A 273 -3.35 17.99 8.73
C LEU A 273 -4.50 17.71 9.72
N ARG A 274 -4.21 17.19 10.93
CA ARG A 274 -5.18 17.07 12.03
C ARG A 274 -5.78 18.40 12.44
N PHE A 275 -4.99 19.46 12.47
CA PHE A 275 -5.46 20.78 12.86
C PHE A 275 -6.52 21.33 11.86
N PHE A 276 -6.37 21.02 10.58
CA PHE A 276 -7.32 21.42 9.55
C PHE A 276 -8.53 20.49 9.40
N SER A 277 -8.42 19.22 9.81
CA SER A 277 -9.56 18.27 9.82
C SER A 277 -10.41 18.32 11.09
N GLY A 278 -9.93 18.99 12.15
CA GLY A 278 -10.49 19.01 13.50
C GLY A 278 -11.73 19.88 13.75
N LYS A 279 -12.48 20.28 12.73
CA LYS A 279 -13.76 20.97 12.88
C LYS A 279 -14.86 20.28 12.08
N LYS A 280 -15.29 19.11 12.56
CA LYS A 280 -16.70 18.68 12.39
C LYS A 280 -17.15 17.97 13.66
N LYS A 281 -18.00 18.66 14.44
CA LYS A 281 -18.97 18.03 15.32
C LYS A 281 -20.06 17.40 14.47
#